data_d050378cdfaaaab8dea2d9c9ee75a5ec
#
_entry.id   d050378cdfaaaab8dea2d9c9ee75a5ec
#
_cell.length_a   1.000
_cell.length_b   1.000
_cell.length_c   1.000
_cell.angle_alpha   90.00
_cell.angle_beta   90.00
_cell.angle_gamma   90.00
#
_symmetry.space_group_name_H-M   'P 1'
#
loop_
_entity.id
_entity.type
_entity.pdbx_description
1 polymer ?
#
loop_
_entity_poly.entity_id
_entity_poly.type
_entity_poly.pdbx_seq_one_letter_code
_entity_poly.pdbx_strand_id
1 'polypeptide(L)'
;MEKIANLDDIKKGGSLYFTYKGKKAILIRTKKDDIVAYIAVCPHEGGNIEWDGQLNIVLCECHLSLFNASDGSVYRHSTAFELNRGLTGIDVTVDKENNIFVK
;
A
#
# COMPACT_ATOMS: atom_id res chain seq x y z
N MET A 1 -13.41 -13.16 -6.06
CA MET A 1 -12.08 -12.64 -5.68
C MET A 1 -11.11 -12.87 -6.82
N GLU A 2 -10.22 -11.94 -7.01
CA GLU A 2 -9.22 -12.00 -8.08
C GLU A 2 -7.85 -12.28 -7.50
N LYS A 3 -7.15 -13.26 -8.07
CA LYS A 3 -5.77 -13.55 -7.71
C LYS A 3 -4.86 -12.49 -8.35
N ILE A 4 -4.03 -11.84 -7.54
CA ILE A 4 -3.12 -10.80 -8.03
C ILE A 4 -1.65 -11.21 -7.96
N ALA A 5 -1.29 -12.13 -7.08
CA ALA A 5 0.09 -12.55 -6.90
C ALA A 5 0.18 -13.80 -6.04
N ASN A 6 1.39 -14.30 -5.86
CA ASN A 6 1.72 -15.31 -4.88
C ASN A 6 2.72 -14.70 -3.90
N LEU A 7 2.72 -15.17 -2.66
CA LEU A 7 3.60 -14.65 -1.62
C LEU A 7 5.08 -14.74 -2.03
N ASP A 8 5.45 -15.75 -2.82
CA ASP A 8 6.81 -15.92 -3.32
C ASP A 8 7.22 -14.84 -4.33
N ASP A 9 6.27 -14.10 -4.89
CA ASP A 9 6.57 -13.02 -5.82
C ASP A 9 7.06 -11.76 -5.12
N ILE A 10 6.89 -11.68 -3.79
CA ILE A 10 7.23 -10.49 -3.01
C ILE A 10 8.09 -10.92 -1.83
N LYS A 11 9.31 -10.44 -1.79
CA LYS A 11 10.16 -10.68 -0.61
C LYS A 11 9.66 -9.87 0.59
N LYS A 12 10.00 -10.32 1.79
CA LYS A 12 9.70 -9.59 3.03
C LYS A 12 10.28 -8.18 2.96
N GLY A 13 9.46 -7.18 3.22
CA GLY A 13 9.85 -5.78 3.06
C GLY A 13 9.73 -5.26 1.63
N GLY A 14 9.20 -6.06 0.71
CA GLY A 14 9.00 -5.67 -0.68
C GLY A 14 7.58 -5.27 -1.02
N SER A 15 7.38 -4.89 -2.26
CA SER A 15 6.07 -4.50 -2.76
C SER A 15 5.96 -4.73 -4.26
N LEU A 16 4.73 -4.69 -4.76
CA LEU A 16 4.48 -4.64 -6.21
C LEU A 16 3.24 -3.80 -6.48
N TYR A 17 3.17 -3.24 -7.68
CA TYR A 17 2.00 -2.51 -8.13
C TYR A 17 1.07 -3.42 -8.93
N PHE A 18 -0.21 -3.15 -8.85
CA PHE A 18 -1.21 -3.85 -9.64
C PHE A 18 -2.36 -2.90 -9.98
N THR A 19 -3.29 -3.35 -10.82
CA THR A 19 -4.47 -2.57 -11.16
C THR A 19 -5.67 -3.15 -10.43
N TYR A 20 -6.38 -2.32 -9.70
CA TYR A 20 -7.58 -2.71 -8.97
C TYR A 20 -8.77 -1.85 -9.41
N LYS A 21 -9.73 -2.48 -10.08
CA LYS A 21 -10.93 -1.79 -10.58
C LYS A 21 -10.59 -0.53 -11.39
N GLY A 22 -9.58 -0.64 -12.25
CA GLY A 22 -9.13 0.45 -13.11
C GLY A 22 -8.22 1.46 -12.45
N LYS A 23 -7.84 1.26 -11.19
CA LYS A 23 -6.99 2.18 -10.44
C LYS A 23 -5.65 1.53 -10.13
N LYS A 24 -4.59 2.34 -10.07
CA LYS A 24 -3.28 1.88 -9.63
C LYS A 24 -3.35 1.52 -8.15
N ALA A 25 -2.82 0.36 -7.80
CA ALA A 25 -2.79 -0.11 -6.42
C ALA A 25 -1.41 -0.66 -6.09
N ILE A 26 -1.11 -0.75 -4.79
CA ILE A 26 0.16 -1.29 -4.31
C ILE A 26 -0.12 -2.42 -3.32
N LEU A 27 0.61 -3.52 -3.49
CA LEU A 27 0.59 -4.66 -2.57
C LEU A 27 1.91 -4.67 -1.83
N ILE A 28 1.87 -4.69 -0.52
CA ILE A 28 3.04 -4.57 0.34
C ILE A 28 3.16 -5.78 1.24
N ARG A 29 4.35 -6.37 1.28
CA ARG A 29 4.72 -7.36 2.30
C ARG A 29 5.62 -6.65 3.29
N THR A 30 5.07 -6.34 4.47
CA THR A 30 5.79 -5.54 5.47
C THR A 30 6.95 -6.33 6.08
N LYS A 31 7.82 -5.63 6.81
CA LYS A 31 8.91 -6.27 7.53
C LYS A 31 8.42 -7.23 8.61
N LYS A 32 7.19 -7.05 9.08
CA LYS A 32 6.54 -7.95 10.03
C LYS A 32 5.84 -9.12 9.34
N ASP A 33 5.98 -9.21 8.02
CA ASP A 33 5.38 -10.25 7.19
C ASP A 33 3.86 -10.15 7.07
N ASP A 34 3.30 -8.97 7.28
CA ASP A 34 1.90 -8.69 7.01
C ASP A 34 1.71 -8.35 5.54
N ILE A 35 0.59 -8.76 4.97
CA ILE A 35 0.25 -8.45 3.58
C ILE A 35 -0.87 -7.42 3.60
N VAL A 36 -0.61 -6.26 3.01
CA VAL A 36 -1.57 -5.16 2.93
C VAL A 36 -1.61 -4.61 1.51
N ALA A 37 -2.72 -3.99 1.14
CA ALA A 37 -2.87 -3.36 -0.17
C ALA A 37 -3.64 -2.06 -0.05
N TYR A 38 -3.26 -1.10 -0.87
CA TYR A 38 -3.87 0.23 -0.89
C TYR A 38 -4.01 0.74 -2.31
N ILE A 39 -4.98 1.62 -2.52
CA ILE A 39 -5.04 2.42 -3.74
C ILE A 39 -3.79 3.30 -3.76
N ALA A 40 -2.99 3.20 -4.81
CA ALA A 40 -1.67 3.84 -4.87
C ALA A 40 -1.76 5.25 -5.47
N VAL A 41 -2.72 6.03 -4.99
CA VAL A 41 -2.94 7.41 -5.40
C VAL A 41 -3.12 8.22 -4.12
N CYS A 42 -2.41 9.34 -4.02
CA CYS A 42 -2.51 10.21 -2.86
C CYS A 42 -3.95 10.72 -2.72
N PRO A 43 -4.58 10.57 -1.53
CA PRO A 43 -6.00 10.90 -1.37
C PRO A 43 -6.37 12.33 -1.66
N HIS A 44 -5.45 13.28 -1.55
CA HIS A 44 -5.77 14.69 -1.70
C HIS A 44 -5.25 15.32 -3.00
N GLU A 45 -4.23 14.74 -3.67
CA GLU A 45 -3.67 15.36 -4.86
C GLU A 45 -3.44 14.42 -6.04
N GLY A 46 -3.75 13.15 -5.88
CA GLY A 46 -3.54 12.19 -6.94
C GLY A 46 -2.08 11.86 -7.24
N GLY A 47 -1.16 12.21 -6.33
CA GLY A 47 0.26 11.90 -6.50
C GLY A 47 0.55 10.41 -6.34
N ASN A 48 1.74 10.00 -6.79
CA ASN A 48 2.17 8.62 -6.67
C ASN A 48 2.44 8.22 -5.23
N ILE A 49 2.10 6.99 -4.91
CA ILE A 49 2.36 6.39 -3.61
C ILE A 49 3.52 5.40 -3.78
N GLU A 50 4.47 5.47 -2.87
CA GLU A 50 5.64 4.60 -2.86
C GLU A 50 5.80 3.90 -1.51
N TRP A 51 6.49 2.78 -1.53
CA TRP A 51 6.80 2.00 -0.33
C TRP A 51 8.28 2.10 -0.02
N ASP A 52 8.62 2.47 1.23
CA ASP A 52 9.98 2.44 1.72
C ASP A 52 10.14 1.23 2.64
N GLY A 53 10.79 0.19 2.13
CA GLY A 53 10.97 -1.06 2.87
C GLY A 53 11.94 -0.95 4.03
N GLN A 54 12.83 0.01 4.03
CA GLN A 54 13.78 0.21 5.13
C GLN A 54 13.10 0.87 6.32
N LEU A 55 12.27 1.87 6.06
CA LEU A 55 11.53 2.58 7.10
C LEU A 55 10.20 1.92 7.45
N ASN A 56 9.77 0.94 6.64
CA ASN A 56 8.50 0.25 6.79
C ASN A 56 7.32 1.24 6.77
N ILE A 57 7.37 2.18 5.82
CA ILE A 57 6.39 3.25 5.72
C ILE A 57 6.00 3.50 4.26
N VAL A 58 4.77 3.98 4.06
CA VAL A 58 4.26 4.37 2.74
C VAL A 58 4.36 5.89 2.61
N LEU A 59 4.79 6.37 1.46
CA LEU A 59 4.95 7.82 1.27
C LEU A 59 4.28 8.30 -0.01
N CYS A 60 3.83 9.56 0.03
CA CYS A 60 3.32 10.28 -1.13
C CYS A 60 4.46 11.11 -1.72
N GLU A 61 4.76 10.88 -3.00
CA GLU A 61 5.87 11.55 -3.69
C GLU A 61 5.70 13.06 -3.78
N CYS A 62 4.47 13.53 -3.97
CA CYS A 62 4.21 14.96 -4.24
C CYS A 62 4.54 15.86 -3.05
N HIS A 63 4.16 15.46 -1.84
CA HIS A 63 4.26 16.31 -0.66
C HIS A 63 4.97 15.65 0.50
N LEU A 64 5.52 14.45 0.28
CA LEU A 64 6.24 13.70 1.31
C LEU A 64 5.38 13.40 2.54
N SER A 65 4.07 13.27 2.37
CA SER A 65 3.20 12.76 3.41
C SER A 65 3.51 11.29 3.66
N LEU A 66 3.49 10.89 4.92
CA LEU A 66 3.82 9.53 5.32
C LEU A 66 2.58 8.84 5.88
N PHE A 67 2.43 7.55 5.56
CA PHE A 67 1.30 6.75 6.01
C PHE A 67 1.80 5.47 6.68
N ASN A 68 1.07 5.03 7.69
CA ASN A 68 1.36 3.75 8.35
C ASN A 68 1.01 2.59 7.41
N ALA A 69 1.95 1.67 7.25
CA ALA A 69 1.73 0.51 6.38
C ALA A 69 0.66 -0.43 6.93
N SER A 70 0.48 -0.50 8.24
CA SER A 70 -0.45 -1.43 8.88
C SER A 70 -1.92 -1.15 8.56
N ASP A 71 -2.30 0.13 8.47
CA ASP A 71 -3.70 0.52 8.29
C ASP A 71 -3.94 1.66 7.31
N GLY A 72 -2.87 2.23 6.74
CA GLY A 72 -2.97 3.34 5.79
C GLY A 72 -3.24 4.69 6.43
N SER A 73 -3.29 4.78 7.76
CA SER A 73 -3.54 6.06 8.44
C SER A 73 -2.37 7.02 8.27
N VAL A 74 -2.64 8.30 8.42
CA VAL A 74 -1.59 9.32 8.28
C VAL A 74 -0.60 9.20 9.43
N TYR A 75 0.67 9.00 9.09
CA TYR A 75 1.76 8.99 10.05
C TYR A 75 2.33 10.39 10.24
N ARG A 76 2.50 11.13 9.13
CA ARG A 76 3.03 12.47 9.15
C ARG A 76 2.44 13.29 8.02
N HIS A 77 1.93 14.48 8.34
CA HIS A 77 1.41 15.40 7.34
C HIS A 77 2.53 16.02 6.50
N SER A 78 2.20 16.34 5.26
CA SER A 78 3.00 17.25 4.47
C SER A 78 3.04 18.63 5.13
N THR A 79 4.13 19.37 4.93
CA THR A 79 4.20 20.75 5.40
C THR A 79 3.24 21.69 4.68
N ALA A 80 2.75 21.28 3.50
CA ALA A 80 1.86 22.11 2.68
C ALA A 80 0.38 21.96 3.02
N PHE A 81 -0.02 20.80 3.57
CA PHE A 81 -1.44 20.48 3.80
C PHE A 81 -1.61 19.67 5.08
N GLU A 82 -2.77 19.86 5.71
CA GLU A 82 -3.25 18.90 6.70
C GLU A 82 -4.01 17.80 5.97
N LEU A 83 -3.61 16.56 6.22
CA LEU A 83 -4.31 15.40 5.72
C LEU A 83 -5.27 14.88 6.76
N ASN A 84 -6.55 14.93 6.44
CA ASN A 84 -7.58 14.34 7.30
C ASN A 84 -7.91 12.92 6.88
N ARG A 85 -7.27 12.42 5.82
CA ARG A 85 -7.65 11.18 5.19
C ARG A 85 -6.41 10.33 4.90
N GLY A 86 -6.44 9.09 5.35
CA GLY A 86 -5.41 8.10 5.04
C GLY A 86 -5.62 7.45 3.68
N LEU A 87 -4.78 6.48 3.36
CA LEU A 87 -4.90 5.69 2.14
C LEU A 87 -6.16 4.82 2.16
N THR A 88 -6.72 4.59 0.98
CA THR A 88 -7.85 3.66 0.84
C THR A 88 -7.34 2.23 0.83
N GLY A 89 -7.75 1.43 1.81
CA GLY A 89 -7.34 0.04 1.91
C GLY A 89 -8.10 -0.86 0.96
N ILE A 90 -7.46 -1.95 0.57
CA ILE A 90 -8.05 -3.01 -0.26
C ILE A 90 -7.97 -4.30 0.56
N ASP A 91 -9.09 -5.01 0.68
CA ASP A 91 -9.13 -6.26 1.41
C ASP A 91 -8.33 -7.34 0.68
N VAL A 92 -7.41 -7.96 1.40
CA VAL A 92 -6.50 -8.98 0.86
C VAL A 92 -6.69 -10.28 1.63
N THR A 93 -6.72 -11.40 0.89
CA THR A 93 -6.74 -12.74 1.48
C THR A 93 -5.58 -13.55 0.93
N VAL A 94 -4.96 -14.35 1.78
CA VAL A 94 -3.90 -15.28 1.38
C VAL A 94 -4.39 -16.69 1.65
N ASP A 95 -4.35 -17.57 0.64
CA ASP A 95 -4.83 -18.93 0.79
C ASP A 95 -3.72 -19.90 1.28
N LYS A 96 -4.05 -21.18 1.37
CA LYS A 96 -3.12 -22.22 1.85
C LYS A 96 -1.90 -22.40 0.97
N GLU A 97 -2.00 -22.02 -0.30
CA GLU A 97 -0.92 -22.14 -1.28
C GLU A 97 -0.16 -20.83 -1.44
N ASN A 98 -0.41 -19.87 -0.55
CA ASN A 98 0.19 -18.53 -0.55
C ASN A 98 -0.22 -17.69 -1.75
N ASN A 99 -1.33 -18.00 -2.38
CA ASN A 99 -1.92 -17.14 -3.41
C ASN A 99 -2.60 -15.95 -2.76
N ILE A 100 -2.41 -14.78 -3.33
CA ILE A 100 -2.93 -13.51 -2.80
C ILE A 100 -4.10 -13.06 -3.67
N PHE A 101 -5.24 -12.84 -3.03
CA PHE A 101 -6.47 -12.42 -3.69
C PHE A 101 -6.95 -11.08 -3.17
N VAL A 102 -7.57 -10.31 -4.03
CA VAL A 102 -8.30 -9.09 -3.65
C VAL A 102 -9.78 -9.25 -3.96
N LYS A 103 -10.59 -8.53 -3.23
CA LYS A 103 -12.04 -8.62 -3.33
C LYS A 103 -12.59 -7.89 -4.54
#